data_9c428c798a952b3e15a963e428664786
#
_entry.id   9c428c798a952b3e15a963e428664786
#
_cell.length_a   1.000
_cell.length_b   1.000
_cell.length_c   1.000
_cell.angle_alpha   90.00
_cell.angle_beta   90.00
_cell.angle_gamma   90.00
#
_symmetry.space_group_name_H-M   'P 1'
#
loop_
_entity.id
_entity.type
_entity.pdbx_description
1 polymer ?
#
loop_
_entity_poly.entity_id
_entity_poly.type
_entity_poly.pdbx_seq_one_letter_code
_entity_poly.pdbx_strand_id
1 'polypeptide(L)'
;MERWAVILILCVAVVILIILTALYVHESDRRKLEYMLDAFEDNEYNFRFKDNSRFNKTLNRIKWLVERRRQQDEQESWTKLIRVLTHEIMNTVSPIASLSEALSHYANVPEADREMDIKAGLETIASSSKDLISFVESYRELAGVARPIPKALMLDQLVNKVIELTREQCLEEGVLCTYYPKTDDILIYADESQISRILINLIKNAIQAKATHIHISAEIDSNEQTLIHVSNDGVPISPESQEQIFIPFFTTKQDGSGIGLSLSRQIMRAHNGTIDLTRSDDQGTEFTLTFK
;
A
#
# COMPACT_ATOMS: atom_id res chain seq x y z
N MET A 1 22.55 24.24 69.52
CA MET A 1 22.43 22.99 68.71
C MET A 1 21.11 22.91 67.94
N GLU A 2 19.99 23.31 68.51
CA GLU A 2 18.65 23.18 67.86
C GLU A 2 18.50 23.95 66.53
N ARG A 3 19.06 25.15 66.42
CA ARG A 3 18.95 25.98 65.19
C ARG A 3 19.59 25.33 63.97
N TRP A 4 20.73 24.66 64.14
CA TRP A 4 21.42 23.95 63.02
C TRP A 4 20.68 22.71 62.57
N ALA A 5 20.06 21.97 63.49
CA ALA A 5 19.21 20.82 63.17
C ALA A 5 17.97 21.23 62.35
N VAL A 6 17.33 22.36 62.69
CA VAL A 6 16.20 22.89 61.90
C VAL A 6 16.61 23.31 60.48
N ILE A 7 17.78 23.96 60.36
CA ILE A 7 18.30 24.34 59.04
C ILE A 7 18.61 23.10 58.20
N LEU A 8 19.21 22.07 58.78
CA LEU A 8 19.51 20.81 58.08
C LEU A 8 18.23 20.11 57.57
N ILE A 9 17.19 20.03 58.42
CA ILE A 9 15.90 19.46 58.06
C ILE A 9 15.26 20.22 56.90
N LEU A 10 15.28 21.58 56.94
CA LEU A 10 14.79 22.40 55.85
C LEU A 10 15.54 22.20 54.54
N CYS A 11 16.86 22.11 54.59
CA CYS A 11 17.70 21.81 53.42
C CYS A 11 17.36 20.45 52.81
N VAL A 12 17.22 19.42 53.64
CA VAL A 12 16.81 18.05 53.16
C VAL A 12 15.40 18.09 52.56
N ALA A 13 14.46 18.77 53.16
CA ALA A 13 13.11 18.90 52.63
C ALA A 13 13.07 19.61 51.25
N VAL A 14 13.90 20.65 51.08
CA VAL A 14 14.05 21.35 49.79
C VAL A 14 14.65 20.43 48.72
N VAL A 15 15.69 19.68 49.06
CA VAL A 15 16.32 18.70 48.15
C VAL A 15 15.31 17.62 47.71
N ILE A 16 14.54 17.08 48.68
CA ILE A 16 13.50 16.09 48.39
C ILE A 16 12.43 16.70 47.46
N LEU A 17 12.00 17.91 47.70
CA LEU A 17 11.02 18.60 46.85
C LEU A 17 11.55 18.78 45.42
N ILE A 18 12.82 19.18 45.26
CA ILE A 18 13.47 19.31 43.95
C ILE A 18 13.51 17.95 43.22
N ILE A 19 13.87 16.90 43.93
CA ILE A 19 13.91 15.53 43.32
C ILE A 19 12.50 15.10 42.90
N LEU A 20 11.50 15.26 43.74
CA LEU A 20 10.10 14.95 43.45
C LEU A 20 9.55 15.73 42.24
N THR A 21 9.86 17.03 42.17
CA THR A 21 9.45 17.85 41.02
C THR A 21 10.18 17.42 39.73
N ALA A 22 11.46 17.10 39.80
CA ALA A 22 12.21 16.61 38.67
C ALA A 22 11.65 15.26 38.15
N LEU A 23 11.35 14.33 39.05
CA LEU A 23 10.72 13.03 38.70
C LEU A 23 9.33 13.23 38.10
N TYR A 24 8.51 14.13 38.65
CA TYR A 24 7.19 14.46 38.11
C TYR A 24 7.26 15.03 36.69
N VAL A 25 8.20 15.95 36.45
CA VAL A 25 8.40 16.54 35.12
C VAL A 25 8.87 15.47 34.13
N HIS A 26 9.83 14.64 34.53
CA HIS A 26 10.33 13.56 33.69
C HIS A 26 9.24 12.58 33.28
N GLU A 27 8.42 12.13 34.24
CA GLU A 27 7.30 11.22 33.98
C GLU A 27 6.21 11.88 33.11
N SER A 28 5.94 13.17 33.32
CA SER A 28 5.01 13.92 32.48
C SER A 28 5.51 14.04 31.04
N ASP A 29 6.79 14.26 30.84
CA ASP A 29 7.38 14.40 29.50
C ASP A 29 7.46 13.05 28.78
N ARG A 30 7.71 11.95 29.51
CA ARG A 30 7.64 10.58 28.97
C ARG A 30 6.23 10.26 28.45
N ARG A 31 5.19 10.50 29.25
CA ARG A 31 3.80 10.26 28.83
C ARG A 31 3.38 11.07 27.61
N LYS A 32 3.87 12.30 27.46
CA LYS A 32 3.61 13.10 26.25
C LYS A 32 4.26 12.54 25.01
N LEU A 33 5.47 11.97 25.16
CA LEU A 33 6.17 11.31 24.06
C LEU A 33 5.44 10.03 23.63
N GLU A 34 5.05 9.18 24.59
CA GLU A 34 4.24 7.99 24.34
C GLU A 34 2.94 8.35 23.61
N TYR A 35 2.18 9.30 24.15
CA TYR A 35 0.96 9.79 23.50
C TYR A 35 1.20 10.28 22.05
N MET A 36 2.30 10.99 21.79
CA MET A 36 2.64 11.45 20.45
C MET A 36 2.97 10.29 19.51
N LEU A 37 3.66 9.25 20.01
CA LEU A 37 3.99 8.06 19.22
C LEU A 37 2.72 7.29 18.89
N ASP A 38 1.86 7.02 19.87
CA ASP A 38 0.58 6.34 19.69
C ASP A 38 -0.29 7.10 18.66
N ALA A 39 -0.38 8.43 18.80
CA ALA A 39 -1.14 9.25 17.86
C ALA A 39 -0.57 9.19 16.43
N PHE A 40 0.76 9.09 16.26
CA PHE A 40 1.37 8.90 14.95
C PHE A 40 1.09 7.51 14.37
N GLU A 41 1.07 6.48 15.21
CA GLU A 41 0.69 5.13 14.81
C GLU A 41 -0.76 5.06 14.34
N ASP A 42 -1.66 5.74 15.02
CA ASP A 42 -3.08 5.81 14.68
C ASP A 42 -3.39 6.82 13.55
N ASN A 43 -2.37 7.43 12.94
CA ASN A 43 -2.52 8.51 11.94
C ASN A 43 -3.33 9.71 12.45
N GLU A 44 -3.39 9.92 13.76
CA GLU A 44 -4.04 11.06 14.39
C GLU A 44 -3.06 12.24 14.57
N TYR A 45 -3.17 13.24 13.72
CA TYR A 45 -2.31 14.44 13.77
C TYR A 45 -3.03 15.65 14.38
N ASN A 46 -4.22 15.49 14.92
CA ASN A 46 -5.03 16.61 15.42
C ASN A 46 -4.81 16.94 16.91
N PHE A 47 -3.56 16.84 17.38
CA PHE A 47 -3.18 17.21 18.74
C PHE A 47 -2.15 18.34 18.77
N ARG A 48 -2.08 19.07 19.87
CA ARG A 48 -1.07 20.10 20.10
C ARG A 48 -0.74 20.20 21.57
N PHE A 49 0.54 20.16 21.90
CA PHE A 49 1.00 20.43 23.27
C PHE A 49 1.06 21.93 23.52
N LYS A 50 0.77 22.37 24.78
CA LYS A 50 0.91 23.79 25.17
C LYS A 50 2.39 24.21 25.05
N ASP A 51 2.65 25.36 24.42
CA ASP A 51 4.02 25.90 24.19
C ASP A 51 4.67 26.48 25.46
N ASN A 52 4.51 25.83 26.62
CA ASN A 52 4.96 26.28 27.94
C ASN A 52 6.36 25.75 28.33
N SER A 53 6.93 24.83 27.57
CA SER A 53 8.28 24.29 27.80
C SER A 53 9.05 24.13 26.48
N ARG A 54 10.39 24.06 26.57
CA ARG A 54 11.24 23.75 25.41
C ARG A 54 10.92 22.37 24.85
N PHE A 55 10.64 21.40 25.71
CA PHE A 55 10.27 20.05 25.33
C PHE A 55 8.98 20.02 24.49
N ASN A 56 7.91 20.66 24.97
CA ASN A 56 6.64 20.74 24.24
C ASN A 56 6.78 21.43 22.86
N LYS A 57 7.60 22.50 22.78
CA LYS A 57 7.91 23.15 21.50
C LYS A 57 8.63 22.22 20.55
N THR A 58 9.55 21.39 21.07
CA THR A 58 10.25 20.39 20.27
C THR A 58 9.30 19.32 19.76
N LEU A 59 8.41 18.79 20.60
CA LEU A 59 7.38 17.82 20.18
C LEU A 59 6.47 18.38 19.10
N ASN A 60 5.96 19.61 19.26
CA ASN A 60 5.14 20.28 18.25
C ASN A 60 5.90 20.48 16.93
N ARG A 61 7.21 20.77 16.98
CA ARG A 61 8.06 20.88 15.80
C ARG A 61 8.26 19.54 15.11
N ILE A 62 8.50 18.45 15.84
CA ILE A 62 8.60 17.10 15.30
C ILE A 62 7.28 16.73 14.63
N LYS A 63 6.15 16.91 15.31
CA LYS A 63 4.81 16.72 14.73
C LYS A 63 4.66 17.44 13.38
N TRP A 64 4.97 18.74 13.36
CA TRP A 64 4.87 19.55 12.13
C TRP A 64 5.77 19.03 11.01
N LEU A 65 6.99 18.58 11.32
CA LEU A 65 7.90 17.99 10.32
C LEU A 65 7.36 16.69 9.73
N VAL A 66 6.83 15.80 10.58
CA VAL A 66 6.24 14.52 10.16
C VAL A 66 5.01 14.77 9.29
N GLU A 67 4.10 15.64 9.73
CA GLU A 67 2.89 16.02 8.99
C GLU A 67 3.21 16.67 7.64
N ARG A 68 4.20 17.58 7.61
CA ARG A 68 4.66 18.21 6.38
C ARG A 68 5.27 17.20 5.41
N ARG A 69 6.08 16.26 5.91
CA ARG A 69 6.67 15.22 5.08
C ARG A 69 5.60 14.33 4.47
N ARG A 70 4.64 13.92 5.26
CA ARG A 70 3.49 13.13 4.78
C ARG A 70 2.73 13.85 3.66
N GLN A 71 2.43 15.15 3.86
CA GLN A 71 1.75 15.95 2.85
C GLN A 71 2.58 16.08 1.55
N GLN A 72 3.90 16.20 1.66
CA GLN A 72 4.78 16.24 0.49
C GLN A 72 4.77 14.90 -0.25
N ASP A 73 4.88 13.78 0.47
CA ASP A 73 4.85 12.43 -0.12
C ASP A 73 3.49 12.16 -0.80
N GLU A 74 2.40 12.60 -0.21
CA GLU A 74 1.06 12.55 -0.82
C GLU A 74 0.98 13.40 -2.10
N GLN A 75 1.49 14.64 -2.08
CA GLN A 75 1.51 15.52 -3.26
C GLN A 75 2.40 14.98 -4.37
N GLU A 76 3.57 14.44 -4.06
CA GLU A 76 4.43 13.80 -5.05
C GLU A 76 3.76 12.58 -5.69
N SER A 77 3.09 11.76 -4.89
CA SER A 77 2.33 10.61 -5.37
C SER A 77 1.18 11.05 -6.28
N TRP A 78 0.43 12.10 -5.91
CA TRP A 78 -0.61 12.69 -6.75
C TRP A 78 -0.06 13.26 -8.06
N THR A 79 1.06 13.96 -8.00
CA THR A 79 1.70 14.54 -9.20
C THR A 79 2.17 13.45 -10.16
N LYS A 80 2.77 12.38 -9.63
CA LYS A 80 3.14 11.20 -10.43
C LYS A 80 1.90 10.55 -11.05
N LEU A 81 0.85 10.36 -10.27
CA LEU A 81 -0.42 9.80 -10.74
C LEU A 81 -1.02 10.63 -11.89
N ILE A 82 -1.16 11.95 -11.71
CA ILE A 82 -1.70 12.85 -12.75
C ILE A 82 -0.85 12.79 -14.03
N ARG A 83 0.48 12.73 -13.90
CA ARG A 83 1.38 12.63 -15.06
C ARG A 83 1.15 11.33 -15.83
N VAL A 84 1.05 10.19 -15.13
CA VAL A 84 0.77 8.89 -15.75
C VAL A 84 -0.62 8.90 -16.38
N LEU A 85 -1.65 9.39 -15.68
CA LEU A 85 -3.01 9.53 -16.20
C LEU A 85 -3.04 10.34 -17.51
N THR A 86 -2.38 11.51 -17.51
CA THR A 86 -2.33 12.37 -18.69
C THR A 86 -1.65 11.66 -19.86
N HIS A 87 -0.55 10.96 -19.60
CA HIS A 87 0.19 10.22 -20.60
C HIS A 87 -0.64 9.09 -21.22
N GLU A 88 -1.27 8.26 -20.39
CA GLU A 88 -2.08 7.13 -20.86
C GLU A 88 -3.34 7.57 -21.58
N ILE A 89 -4.02 8.62 -21.10
CA ILE A 89 -5.17 9.21 -21.82
C ILE A 89 -4.72 9.74 -23.18
N MET A 90 -3.61 10.48 -23.25
CA MET A 90 -3.11 11.01 -24.52
C MET A 90 -2.71 9.90 -25.48
N ASN A 91 -2.06 8.83 -25.00
CA ASN A 91 -1.65 7.70 -25.81
C ASN A 91 -2.82 6.95 -26.44
N THR A 92 -3.97 6.92 -25.76
CA THR A 92 -5.18 6.23 -26.24
C THR A 92 -6.10 7.16 -27.05
N VAL A 93 -6.23 8.43 -26.69
CA VAL A 93 -7.11 9.40 -27.39
C VAL A 93 -6.48 9.91 -28.68
N SER A 94 -5.15 10.11 -28.73
CA SER A 94 -4.47 10.64 -29.93
C SER A 94 -4.65 9.75 -31.17
N PRO A 95 -4.47 8.42 -31.12
CA PRO A 95 -4.76 7.56 -32.26
C PRO A 95 -6.24 7.60 -32.68
N ILE A 96 -7.18 7.64 -31.72
CA ILE A 96 -8.61 7.73 -32.02
C ILE A 96 -8.90 9.02 -32.79
N ALA A 97 -8.40 10.15 -32.30
CA ALA A 97 -8.62 11.45 -32.93
C ALA A 97 -7.99 11.51 -34.34
N SER A 98 -6.71 11.12 -34.46
CA SER A 98 -5.97 11.16 -35.74
C SER A 98 -6.61 10.23 -36.80
N LEU A 99 -7.00 9.01 -36.40
CA LEU A 99 -7.64 8.07 -37.33
C LEU A 99 -9.07 8.50 -37.68
N SER A 100 -9.83 9.06 -36.73
CA SER A 100 -11.17 9.60 -37.01
C SER A 100 -11.07 10.76 -38.00
N GLU A 101 -10.08 11.65 -37.87
CA GLU A 101 -9.84 12.74 -38.80
C GLU A 101 -9.41 12.21 -40.18
N ALA A 102 -8.46 11.28 -40.24
CA ALA A 102 -8.04 10.64 -41.48
C ALA A 102 -9.22 9.97 -42.18
N LEU A 103 -10.02 9.18 -41.48
CA LEU A 103 -11.19 8.50 -42.02
C LEU A 103 -12.24 9.47 -42.54
N SER A 104 -12.42 10.64 -41.94
CA SER A 104 -13.32 11.70 -42.43
C SER A 104 -12.88 12.26 -43.79
N HIS A 105 -11.56 12.31 -44.05
CA HIS A 105 -11.04 12.76 -45.35
C HIS A 105 -11.14 11.69 -46.44
N TYR A 106 -11.22 10.38 -46.10
CA TYR A 106 -11.40 9.31 -47.06
C TYR A 106 -12.76 9.36 -47.79
N ALA A 107 -13.70 10.17 -47.33
CA ALA A 107 -14.97 10.40 -48.03
C ALA A 107 -14.78 10.88 -49.49
N ASN A 108 -13.62 11.46 -49.82
CA ASN A 108 -13.32 12.07 -51.12
C ASN A 108 -12.31 11.25 -52.00
N VAL A 109 -11.94 9.99 -51.60
CA VAL A 109 -10.97 9.13 -52.31
C VAL A 109 -11.66 8.03 -53.11
N PRO A 110 -11.18 7.56 -54.31
CA PRO A 110 -11.80 6.48 -55.10
C PRO A 110 -11.91 5.14 -54.35
N GLU A 111 -12.93 4.34 -54.71
CA GLU A 111 -13.48 3.22 -53.94
C GLU A 111 -12.52 2.01 -53.78
N ALA A 112 -11.54 1.82 -54.72
CA ALA A 112 -10.74 0.60 -54.79
C ALA A 112 -9.70 0.39 -53.64
N ASP A 113 -9.24 1.49 -53.01
CA ASP A 113 -8.20 1.41 -51.93
C ASP A 113 -8.76 1.71 -50.53
N ARG A 114 -10.10 1.94 -50.46
CA ARG A 114 -10.76 2.45 -49.25
C ARG A 114 -11.04 1.41 -48.19
N GLU A 115 -11.46 0.23 -48.56
CA GLU A 115 -12.10 -0.70 -47.64
C GLU A 115 -11.15 -1.29 -46.60
N MET A 116 -9.91 -1.58 -47.03
CA MET A 116 -8.89 -2.15 -46.14
C MET A 116 -8.34 -1.13 -45.13
N ASP A 117 -8.12 0.12 -45.59
CA ASP A 117 -7.63 1.21 -44.71
C ASP A 117 -8.68 1.68 -43.73
N ILE A 118 -9.95 1.76 -44.17
CA ILE A 118 -11.08 2.10 -43.30
C ILE A 118 -11.26 1.03 -42.22
N LYS A 119 -11.22 -0.26 -42.59
CA LYS A 119 -11.36 -1.36 -41.66
C LYS A 119 -10.25 -1.34 -40.60
N ALA A 120 -8.98 -1.23 -41.03
CA ALA A 120 -7.82 -1.16 -40.11
C ALA A 120 -7.90 0.06 -39.19
N GLY A 121 -8.32 1.22 -39.71
CA GLY A 121 -8.52 2.43 -38.91
C GLY A 121 -9.63 2.27 -37.86
N LEU A 122 -10.77 1.68 -38.24
CA LEU A 122 -11.87 1.40 -37.30
C LEU A 122 -11.49 0.34 -36.24
N GLU A 123 -10.74 -0.70 -36.62
CA GLU A 123 -10.23 -1.69 -35.67
C GLU A 123 -9.30 -1.05 -34.64
N THR A 124 -8.41 -0.14 -35.08
CA THR A 124 -7.51 0.59 -34.17
C THR A 124 -8.28 1.54 -33.24
N ILE A 125 -9.28 2.25 -33.76
CA ILE A 125 -10.16 3.11 -32.93
C ILE A 125 -10.89 2.26 -31.89
N ALA A 126 -11.43 1.10 -32.30
CA ALA A 126 -12.16 0.21 -31.41
C ALA A 126 -11.25 -0.37 -30.31
N SER A 127 -10.01 -0.78 -30.67
CA SER A 127 -9.01 -1.25 -29.69
C SER A 127 -8.64 -0.14 -28.71
N SER A 128 -8.22 1.03 -29.19
CA SER A 128 -7.84 2.18 -28.35
C SER A 128 -9.00 2.63 -27.44
N SER A 129 -10.24 2.54 -27.93
CA SER A 129 -11.42 2.85 -27.10
C SER A 129 -11.61 1.84 -25.97
N LYS A 130 -11.39 0.54 -26.23
CA LYS A 130 -11.42 -0.51 -25.18
C LYS A 130 -10.32 -0.30 -24.15
N ASP A 131 -9.10 0.04 -24.59
CA ASP A 131 -7.97 0.31 -23.72
C ASP A 131 -8.26 1.51 -22.80
N LEU A 132 -8.90 2.56 -23.34
CA LEU A 132 -9.30 3.73 -22.54
C LEU A 132 -10.39 3.36 -21.50
N ILE A 133 -11.35 2.54 -21.87
CA ILE A 133 -12.39 2.06 -20.93
C ILE A 133 -11.74 1.27 -19.80
N SER A 134 -10.88 0.30 -20.13
CA SER A 134 -10.15 -0.51 -19.15
C SER A 134 -9.29 0.36 -18.22
N PHE A 135 -8.64 1.38 -18.77
CA PHE A 135 -7.86 2.34 -18.00
C PHE A 135 -8.74 3.15 -17.02
N VAL A 136 -9.91 3.65 -17.47
CA VAL A 136 -10.84 4.40 -16.61
C VAL A 136 -11.43 3.51 -15.51
N GLU A 137 -11.76 2.26 -15.81
CA GLU A 137 -12.21 1.28 -14.82
C GLU A 137 -11.13 1.05 -13.77
N SER A 138 -9.90 0.85 -14.21
CA SER A 138 -8.74 0.69 -13.39
C SER A 138 -8.49 1.88 -12.46
N TYR A 139 -8.60 3.10 -12.99
CA TYR A 139 -8.51 4.33 -12.20
C TYR A 139 -9.62 4.40 -11.15
N ARG A 140 -10.86 4.06 -11.53
CA ARG A 140 -12.00 4.05 -10.62
C ARG A 140 -11.80 3.05 -9.47
N GLU A 141 -11.21 1.90 -9.74
CA GLU A 141 -10.86 0.92 -8.72
C GLU A 141 -9.83 1.44 -7.71
N LEU A 142 -8.80 2.15 -8.20
CA LEU A 142 -7.78 2.76 -7.36
C LEU A 142 -8.34 3.93 -6.54
N ALA A 143 -9.12 4.82 -7.18
CA ALA A 143 -9.71 6.00 -6.52
C ALA A 143 -10.86 5.64 -5.58
N GLY A 144 -11.51 4.50 -5.78
CA GLY A 144 -12.73 4.08 -5.12
C GLY A 144 -12.55 3.04 -4.02
N VAL A 145 -11.35 2.90 -3.42
CA VAL A 145 -11.20 2.00 -2.27
C VAL A 145 -12.13 2.45 -1.14
N ALA A 146 -13.18 1.66 -0.91
CA ALA A 146 -14.12 1.92 0.15
C ALA A 146 -13.42 1.85 1.51
N ARG A 147 -13.91 2.60 2.49
CA ARG A 147 -13.44 2.42 3.88
C ARG A 147 -13.67 0.96 4.28
N PRO A 148 -12.67 0.29 4.88
CA PRO A 148 -12.84 -1.09 5.31
C PRO A 148 -13.95 -1.20 6.35
N ILE A 149 -14.63 -2.33 6.36
CA ILE A 149 -15.58 -2.74 7.41
C ILE A 149 -14.94 -3.92 8.15
N PRO A 150 -13.99 -3.66 9.08
CA PRO A 150 -13.20 -4.70 9.69
C PRO A 150 -14.07 -5.58 10.61
N LYS A 151 -13.77 -6.88 10.59
CA LYS A 151 -14.34 -7.89 11.47
C LYS A 151 -13.24 -8.81 11.97
N ALA A 152 -13.48 -9.48 13.08
CA ALA A 152 -12.60 -10.55 13.53
C ALA A 152 -12.69 -11.73 12.55
N LEU A 153 -11.57 -12.11 11.96
CA LEU A 153 -11.46 -13.16 10.94
C LEU A 153 -10.41 -14.18 11.33
N MET A 154 -10.73 -15.46 11.21
CA MET A 154 -9.73 -16.52 11.28
C MET A 154 -8.93 -16.53 9.98
N LEU A 155 -7.63 -16.30 10.07
CA LEU A 155 -6.75 -16.17 8.91
C LEU A 155 -6.74 -17.43 8.05
N ASP A 156 -6.72 -18.60 8.67
CA ASP A 156 -6.75 -19.89 7.98
C ASP A 156 -7.98 -20.05 7.10
N GLN A 157 -9.15 -19.62 7.58
CA GLN A 157 -10.39 -19.66 6.80
C GLN A 157 -10.33 -18.73 5.60
N LEU A 158 -9.80 -17.54 5.80
CA LEU A 158 -9.63 -16.54 4.73
C LEU A 158 -8.68 -17.05 3.64
N VAL A 159 -7.49 -17.54 4.02
CA VAL A 159 -6.48 -18.00 3.06
C VAL A 159 -6.97 -19.23 2.29
N ASN A 160 -7.55 -20.21 2.98
CA ASN A 160 -8.10 -21.40 2.32
C ASN A 160 -9.23 -21.05 1.34
N LYS A 161 -10.10 -20.10 1.70
CA LYS A 161 -11.13 -19.58 0.78
C LYS A 161 -10.53 -18.94 -0.46
N VAL A 162 -9.45 -18.17 -0.32
CA VAL A 162 -8.77 -17.53 -1.45
C VAL A 162 -8.12 -18.59 -2.35
N ILE A 163 -7.46 -19.61 -1.78
CA ILE A 163 -6.87 -20.71 -2.53
C ILE A 163 -7.97 -21.45 -3.35
N GLU A 164 -9.13 -21.70 -2.74
CA GLU A 164 -10.22 -22.36 -3.46
C GLU A 164 -10.77 -21.47 -4.59
N LEU A 165 -10.89 -20.16 -4.38
CA LEU A 165 -11.33 -19.21 -5.41
C LEU A 165 -10.38 -19.11 -6.60
N THR A 166 -9.08 -19.35 -6.38
CA THR A 166 -8.04 -19.26 -7.42
C THR A 166 -7.64 -20.62 -7.98
N ARG A 167 -8.21 -21.69 -7.46
CA ARG A 167 -7.84 -23.08 -7.77
C ARG A 167 -7.91 -23.42 -9.25
N GLU A 168 -9.01 -23.07 -9.91
CA GLU A 168 -9.21 -23.35 -11.34
C GLU A 168 -8.10 -22.68 -12.16
N GLN A 169 -7.85 -21.40 -11.93
CA GLN A 169 -6.79 -20.66 -12.62
C GLN A 169 -5.39 -21.23 -12.34
N CYS A 170 -5.12 -21.65 -11.10
CA CYS A 170 -3.85 -22.29 -10.77
C CYS A 170 -3.69 -23.64 -11.49
N LEU A 171 -4.75 -24.44 -11.59
CA LEU A 171 -4.72 -25.74 -12.28
C LEU A 171 -4.52 -25.58 -13.79
N GLU A 172 -5.19 -24.62 -14.44
CA GLU A 172 -5.04 -24.33 -15.87
C GLU A 172 -3.60 -23.94 -16.23
N GLU A 173 -2.94 -23.17 -15.35
CA GLU A 173 -1.54 -22.71 -15.55
C GLU A 173 -0.49 -23.67 -14.94
N GLY A 174 -0.90 -24.80 -14.37
CA GLY A 174 -0.01 -25.80 -13.77
C GLY A 174 0.69 -25.34 -12.48
N VAL A 175 0.07 -24.46 -11.72
CA VAL A 175 0.63 -23.85 -10.49
C VAL A 175 0.08 -24.56 -9.26
N LEU A 176 0.97 -24.94 -8.33
CA LEU A 176 0.61 -25.47 -7.02
C LEU A 176 0.61 -24.35 -5.99
N CYS A 177 -0.57 -23.99 -5.45
CA CYS A 177 -0.71 -23.03 -4.37
C CYS A 177 -0.94 -23.74 -3.03
N THR A 178 -0.08 -23.48 -2.04
CA THR A 178 -0.11 -24.15 -0.74
C THR A 178 -0.13 -23.13 0.41
N TYR A 179 -0.77 -23.51 1.53
CA TYR A 179 -0.77 -22.73 2.75
C TYR A 179 -0.28 -23.56 3.93
N TYR A 180 0.71 -23.06 4.64
CA TYR A 180 1.26 -23.67 5.85
C TYR A 180 1.51 -22.56 6.89
N PRO A 181 0.59 -22.35 7.85
CA PRO A 181 0.81 -21.38 8.91
C PRO A 181 1.95 -21.85 9.83
N LYS A 182 2.78 -20.93 10.27
CA LYS A 182 3.80 -21.19 11.31
C LYS A 182 3.22 -21.05 12.72
N THR A 183 2.11 -20.33 12.83
CA THR A 183 1.34 -20.13 14.06
C THR A 183 -0.10 -20.51 13.76
N ASP A 184 -0.69 -21.36 14.61
CA ASP A 184 -2.09 -21.78 14.48
C ASP A 184 -3.04 -20.70 15.06
N ASP A 185 -4.30 -20.73 14.62
CA ASP A 185 -5.41 -19.93 15.14
C ASP A 185 -5.17 -18.40 15.13
N ILE A 186 -4.49 -17.89 14.11
CA ILE A 186 -4.28 -16.45 13.95
C ILE A 186 -5.62 -15.75 13.68
N LEU A 187 -5.95 -14.79 14.55
CA LEU A 187 -7.10 -13.90 14.41
C LEU A 187 -6.63 -12.51 13.93
N ILE A 188 -7.19 -12.02 12.82
CA ILE A 188 -6.96 -10.65 12.34
C ILE A 188 -8.24 -9.84 12.39
N TYR A 189 -8.13 -8.51 12.56
CA TYR A 189 -9.27 -7.59 12.49
C TYR A 189 -9.22 -6.83 11.17
N ALA A 190 -9.96 -7.30 10.16
CA ALA A 190 -9.85 -6.80 8.79
C ALA A 190 -11.17 -6.93 8.00
N ASP A 191 -11.23 -6.25 6.84
CA ASP A 191 -12.28 -6.46 5.85
C ASP A 191 -11.93 -7.66 4.96
N GLU A 192 -12.69 -8.74 5.10
CA GLU A 192 -12.47 -10.01 4.40
C GLU A 192 -12.35 -9.82 2.89
N SER A 193 -13.21 -9.01 2.29
CA SER A 193 -13.26 -8.82 0.85
C SER A 193 -12.02 -8.10 0.33
N GLN A 194 -11.55 -7.11 1.07
CA GLN A 194 -10.37 -6.32 0.71
C GLN A 194 -9.08 -7.13 0.88
N ILE A 195 -8.93 -7.90 1.96
CA ILE A 195 -7.76 -8.76 2.15
C ILE A 195 -7.75 -9.92 1.15
N SER A 196 -8.89 -10.55 0.88
CA SER A 196 -9.01 -11.55 -0.19
C SER A 196 -8.54 -10.99 -1.53
N ARG A 197 -8.88 -9.73 -1.85
CA ARG A 197 -8.47 -9.05 -3.08
C ARG A 197 -6.95 -8.90 -3.17
N ILE A 198 -6.26 -8.59 -2.07
CA ILE A 198 -4.80 -8.53 -2.02
C ILE A 198 -4.20 -9.91 -2.33
N LEU A 199 -4.66 -10.95 -1.63
CA LEU A 199 -4.12 -12.30 -1.79
C LEU A 199 -4.34 -12.82 -3.23
N ILE A 200 -5.53 -12.62 -3.79
CA ILE A 200 -5.85 -12.96 -5.19
C ILE A 200 -4.92 -12.21 -6.16
N ASN A 201 -4.66 -10.93 -5.93
CA ASN A 201 -3.75 -10.14 -6.75
C ASN A 201 -2.32 -10.70 -6.70
N LEU A 202 -1.81 -11.07 -5.52
CA LEU A 202 -0.48 -11.66 -5.37
C LEU A 202 -0.38 -13.03 -6.05
N ILE A 203 -1.40 -13.88 -5.92
CA ILE A 203 -1.47 -15.17 -6.61
C ILE A 203 -1.48 -14.97 -8.14
N LYS A 204 -2.29 -14.06 -8.66
CA LYS A 204 -2.30 -13.70 -10.09
C LYS A 204 -0.94 -13.18 -10.56
N ASN A 205 -0.27 -12.37 -9.77
CA ASN A 205 1.07 -11.89 -10.08
C ASN A 205 2.09 -13.01 -10.19
N ALA A 206 2.03 -14.00 -9.30
CA ALA A 206 2.88 -15.19 -9.32
C ALA A 206 2.61 -16.06 -10.56
N ILE A 207 1.35 -16.31 -10.89
CA ILE A 207 0.96 -17.03 -12.11
C ILE A 207 1.52 -16.33 -13.36
N GLN A 208 1.34 -15.02 -13.45
CA GLN A 208 1.86 -14.22 -14.57
C GLN A 208 3.40 -14.18 -14.62
N ALA A 209 4.07 -14.35 -13.48
CA ALA A 209 5.53 -14.51 -13.41
C ALA A 209 5.98 -15.94 -13.78
N LYS A 210 5.07 -16.81 -14.25
CA LYS A 210 5.34 -18.21 -14.62
C LYS A 210 5.85 -19.04 -13.46
N ALA A 211 5.36 -18.77 -12.26
CA ALA A 211 5.61 -19.62 -11.10
C ALA A 211 5.03 -21.01 -11.30
N THR A 212 5.68 -22.02 -10.73
CA THR A 212 5.15 -23.38 -10.60
C THR A 212 4.64 -23.65 -9.18
N HIS A 213 5.17 -22.94 -8.19
CA HIS A 213 4.78 -23.06 -6.81
C HIS A 213 4.51 -21.68 -6.20
N ILE A 214 3.39 -21.59 -5.49
CA ILE A 214 3.05 -20.45 -4.65
C ILE A 214 2.91 -20.98 -3.22
N HIS A 215 3.64 -20.38 -2.30
CA HIS A 215 3.59 -20.74 -0.90
C HIS A 215 3.13 -19.55 -0.06
N ILE A 216 2.04 -19.75 0.68
CA ILE A 216 1.52 -18.78 1.64
C ILE A 216 1.83 -19.30 3.04
N SER A 217 2.38 -18.46 3.90
CA SER A 217 2.57 -18.75 5.31
C SER A 217 2.18 -17.56 6.17
N ALA A 218 1.90 -17.81 7.45
CA ALA A 218 1.54 -16.78 8.38
C ALA A 218 2.18 -17.04 9.74
N GLU A 219 2.59 -15.98 10.43
CA GLU A 219 3.18 -16.05 11.76
C GLU A 219 2.86 -14.77 12.56
N ILE A 220 3.00 -14.87 13.88
CA ILE A 220 3.01 -13.70 14.78
C ILE A 220 4.46 -13.44 15.16
N ASP A 221 4.93 -12.22 14.94
CA ASP A 221 6.29 -11.82 15.26
C ASP A 221 6.47 -11.50 16.75
N SER A 222 7.71 -11.12 17.13
CA SER A 222 8.05 -10.73 18.52
C SER A 222 7.37 -9.44 18.99
N ASN A 223 6.78 -8.67 18.11
CA ASN A 223 6.05 -7.43 18.39
C ASN A 223 4.53 -7.63 18.37
N GLU A 224 4.08 -8.89 18.42
CA GLU A 224 2.67 -9.27 18.33
C GLU A 224 2.00 -8.88 17.00
N GLN A 225 2.78 -8.63 15.94
CA GLN A 225 2.27 -8.31 14.62
C GLN A 225 2.00 -9.59 13.82
N THR A 226 0.89 -9.65 13.11
CA THR A 226 0.62 -10.75 12.19
C THR A 226 1.30 -10.49 10.86
N LEU A 227 2.16 -11.44 10.45
CA LEU A 227 2.85 -11.43 9.16
C LEU A 227 2.25 -12.51 8.26
N ILE A 228 1.87 -12.12 7.03
CA ILE A 228 1.43 -13.05 5.99
C ILE A 228 2.44 -12.96 4.86
N HIS A 229 3.15 -14.05 4.58
CA HIS A 229 4.13 -14.16 3.50
C HIS A 229 3.50 -14.87 2.32
N VAL A 230 3.62 -14.27 1.14
CA VAL A 230 3.22 -14.87 -0.13
C VAL A 230 4.46 -14.95 -1.02
N SER A 231 5.00 -16.15 -1.16
CA SER A 231 6.20 -16.43 -1.96
C SER A 231 5.89 -17.28 -3.19
N ASN A 232 6.68 -17.09 -4.24
CA ASN A 232 6.57 -17.87 -5.48
C ASN A 232 7.96 -18.05 -6.11
N ASP A 233 8.12 -19.10 -6.92
CA ASP A 233 9.33 -19.48 -7.64
C ASP A 233 9.37 -18.94 -9.09
N GLY A 234 8.52 -17.99 -9.42
CA GLY A 234 8.45 -17.40 -10.78
C GLY A 234 9.60 -16.45 -11.07
N VAL A 235 9.58 -15.88 -12.29
CA VAL A 235 10.59 -14.92 -12.75
C VAL A 235 10.70 -13.75 -11.77
N PRO A 236 11.90 -13.42 -11.24
CA PRO A 236 12.08 -12.35 -10.28
C PRO A 236 11.81 -10.97 -10.89
N ILE A 237 11.48 -10.03 -10.03
CA ILE A 237 11.29 -8.62 -10.40
C ILE A 237 12.68 -7.99 -10.54
N SER A 238 12.95 -7.35 -11.69
CA SER A 238 14.24 -6.70 -11.91
C SER A 238 14.54 -5.62 -10.88
N PRO A 239 15.80 -5.42 -10.48
CA PRO A 239 16.18 -4.41 -9.47
C PRO A 239 15.63 -3.02 -9.79
N GLU A 240 15.64 -2.62 -11.06
CA GLU A 240 15.14 -1.32 -11.51
C GLU A 240 13.63 -1.17 -11.32
N SER A 241 12.90 -2.30 -11.39
CA SER A 241 11.45 -2.34 -11.23
C SER A 241 11.02 -2.40 -9.77
N GLN A 242 11.84 -2.98 -8.86
CA GLN A 242 11.46 -3.19 -7.46
C GLN A 242 11.06 -1.91 -6.73
N GLU A 243 11.69 -0.78 -7.04
CA GLU A 243 11.32 0.52 -6.47
C GLU A 243 10.00 1.08 -7.03
N GLN A 244 9.56 0.57 -8.18
CA GLN A 244 8.45 1.13 -8.95
C GLN A 244 7.18 0.29 -8.90
N ILE A 245 7.25 -0.98 -8.49
CA ILE A 245 6.11 -1.93 -8.53
C ILE A 245 4.87 -1.47 -7.77
N PHE A 246 5.02 -0.57 -6.82
CA PHE A 246 3.91 0.02 -6.06
C PHE A 246 3.45 1.39 -6.59
N ILE A 247 4.08 1.88 -7.67
CA ILE A 247 3.61 3.10 -8.35
C ILE A 247 2.38 2.72 -9.18
N PRO A 248 1.26 3.43 -9.05
CA PRO A 248 0.07 3.14 -9.86
C PRO A 248 0.37 3.17 -11.36
N PHE A 249 -0.22 2.24 -12.11
CA PHE A 249 -0.04 2.04 -13.56
C PHE A 249 1.37 1.62 -14.01
N PHE A 250 2.31 1.45 -13.10
CA PHE A 250 3.59 0.84 -13.44
C PHE A 250 3.42 -0.65 -13.70
N THR A 251 3.80 -1.10 -14.88
CA THR A 251 3.77 -2.51 -15.28
C THR A 251 4.89 -2.82 -16.26
N THR A 252 5.43 -4.01 -16.15
CA THR A 252 6.37 -4.61 -17.11
C THR A 252 5.68 -5.63 -18.02
N LYS A 253 4.36 -5.81 -17.87
CA LYS A 253 3.54 -6.81 -18.56
C LYS A 253 2.69 -6.13 -19.63
N GLN A 254 2.53 -6.78 -20.80
CA GLN A 254 1.72 -6.21 -21.91
C GLN A 254 0.25 -6.03 -21.55
N ASP A 255 -0.35 -6.97 -20.82
CA ASP A 255 -1.77 -6.94 -20.45
C ASP A 255 -2.01 -6.55 -19.00
N GLY A 256 -1.02 -5.95 -18.34
CA GLY A 256 -1.11 -5.57 -16.93
C GLY A 256 -1.62 -4.14 -16.76
N SER A 257 -2.67 -3.93 -15.95
CA SER A 257 -3.16 -2.58 -15.60
C SER A 257 -2.18 -1.78 -14.73
N GLY A 258 -1.17 -2.43 -14.12
CA GLY A 258 -0.21 -1.79 -13.21
C GLY A 258 -0.82 -1.27 -11.89
N ILE A 259 -2.04 -1.70 -11.54
CA ILE A 259 -2.75 -1.17 -10.37
C ILE A 259 -2.73 -2.12 -9.18
N GLY A 260 -2.63 -3.42 -9.43
CA GLY A 260 -2.84 -4.45 -8.42
C GLY A 260 -2.03 -4.22 -7.14
N LEU A 261 -0.72 -3.98 -7.24
CA LEU A 261 0.16 -3.78 -6.08
C LEU A 261 -0.07 -2.41 -5.41
N SER A 262 -0.30 -1.35 -6.18
CA SER A 262 -0.61 -0.02 -5.62
C SER A 262 -1.93 -0.02 -4.86
N LEU A 263 -2.94 -0.71 -5.38
CA LEU A 263 -4.21 -0.94 -4.72
C LEU A 263 -4.05 -1.79 -3.44
N SER A 264 -3.25 -2.86 -3.52
CA SER A 264 -2.93 -3.68 -2.35
C SER A 264 -2.29 -2.86 -1.23
N ARG A 265 -1.34 -1.97 -1.57
CA ARG A 265 -0.73 -1.04 -0.61
C ARG A 265 -1.74 -0.06 -0.01
N GLN A 266 -2.68 0.44 -0.81
CA GLN A 266 -3.73 1.34 -0.32
C GLN A 266 -4.69 0.62 0.63
N ILE A 267 -5.09 -0.62 0.31
CA ILE A 267 -5.92 -1.45 1.19
C ILE A 267 -5.19 -1.73 2.51
N MET A 268 -3.93 -2.14 2.48
CA MET A 268 -3.15 -2.39 3.71
C MET A 268 -3.04 -1.13 4.57
N ARG A 269 -2.77 0.03 3.97
CA ARG A 269 -2.76 1.32 4.71
C ARG A 269 -4.10 1.64 5.35
N ALA A 270 -5.22 1.34 4.70
CA ALA A 270 -6.56 1.53 5.26
C ALA A 270 -6.85 0.58 6.45
N HIS A 271 -6.10 -0.52 6.56
CA HIS A 271 -6.11 -1.47 7.68
C HIS A 271 -4.98 -1.23 8.70
N ASN A 272 -4.31 -0.06 8.66
CA ASN A 272 -3.15 0.27 9.50
C ASN A 272 -1.98 -0.72 9.36
N GLY A 273 -1.91 -1.43 8.24
CA GLY A 273 -0.88 -2.40 7.91
C GLY A 273 0.04 -1.96 6.78
N THR A 274 0.99 -2.80 6.41
CA THR A 274 1.88 -2.61 5.27
C THR A 274 1.92 -3.82 4.34
N ILE A 275 2.32 -3.59 3.09
CA ILE A 275 2.72 -4.62 2.14
C ILE A 275 4.08 -4.25 1.57
N ASP A 276 5.02 -5.15 1.66
CA ASP A 276 6.39 -4.93 1.25
C ASP A 276 6.91 -6.10 0.40
N LEU A 277 7.80 -5.79 -0.55
CA LEU A 277 8.58 -6.78 -1.28
C LEU A 277 9.77 -7.14 -0.39
N THR A 278 9.74 -8.32 0.23
CA THR A 278 10.78 -8.76 1.17
C THR A 278 11.92 -9.48 0.49
N ARG A 279 11.66 -10.10 -0.67
CA ARG A 279 12.67 -10.77 -1.49
C ARG A 279 12.24 -10.81 -2.95
N SER A 280 13.20 -10.61 -3.85
CA SER A 280 13.04 -10.97 -5.26
C SER A 280 14.42 -11.22 -5.86
N ASP A 281 14.75 -12.50 -6.05
CA ASP A 281 16.04 -13.00 -6.50
C ASP A 281 15.86 -14.34 -7.28
N ASP A 282 16.95 -15.03 -7.56
CA ASP A 282 16.93 -16.32 -8.28
C ASP A 282 16.18 -17.44 -7.53
N GLN A 283 15.85 -17.25 -6.26
CA GLN A 283 15.03 -18.18 -5.47
C GLN A 283 13.53 -17.82 -5.51
N GLY A 284 13.17 -16.74 -6.18
CA GLY A 284 11.80 -16.29 -6.36
C GLY A 284 11.48 -14.94 -5.73
N THR A 285 10.20 -14.67 -5.65
CA THR A 285 9.66 -13.39 -5.15
C THR A 285 8.81 -13.63 -3.92
N GLU A 286 8.96 -12.80 -2.89
CA GLU A 286 8.18 -12.84 -1.66
C GLU A 286 7.65 -11.45 -1.30
N PHE A 287 6.35 -11.40 -1.05
CA PHE A 287 5.65 -10.24 -0.47
C PHE A 287 5.22 -10.56 0.95
N THR A 288 5.39 -9.60 1.85
CA THR A 288 4.94 -9.69 3.25
C THR A 288 3.86 -8.66 3.52
N LEU A 289 2.72 -9.11 4.02
CA LEU A 289 1.66 -8.28 4.58
C LEU A 289 1.84 -8.24 6.09
N THR A 290 1.86 -7.04 6.67
CA THR A 290 2.00 -6.85 8.12
C THR A 290 0.72 -6.21 8.67
N PHE A 291 0.10 -6.84 9.67
CA PHE A 291 -1.01 -6.31 10.47
C PHE A 291 -0.51 -6.01 11.87
N LYS A 292 -0.92 -4.85 12.40
CA LYS A 292 -0.62 -4.43 13.77
C LYS A 292 -1.69 -4.87 14.74
#